data_bc769c4c33517b69fc5561a77fb34072
#
_entry.id   bc769c4c33517b69fc5561a77fb34072
#
_cell.length_a   1.000
_cell.length_b   1.000
_cell.length_c   1.000
_cell.angle_alpha   90.00
_cell.angle_beta   90.00
_cell.angle_gamma   90.00
#
_symmetry.space_group_name_H-M   'P 1'
#
loop_
_entity.id
_entity.type
_entity.pdbx_description
1 polymer ?
#
loop_
_entity_poly.entity_id
_entity_poly.type
_entity_poly.pdbx_seq_one_letter_code
_entity_poly.pdbx_strand_id
1 'polypeptide(L)'
;LRRANAMLNRAPHRAANPVWLHLMHILLLGSGGREHALAWKIAASPLVTKLWCAPGNAGIAREAECVALDIADHAAVIDFCRTNTIDFVVVGPETPLAAGIVDDLASAGIKAFGPSKQASQLEGSKGFTKALCTEFNIPTGAYGRFSNAADALAYVRAQGAPIVVKADGLAAGKGVVVAQTLREAEDAIAMMFDGAFGAAGAEVVIEEFLSGREISFFALSDGTTAIALASAQDHKRVFDRDEGPNTGGMGAYSPTPFVTPEIHDAIMAKIILPTVAGMKARGTPFRGVLYAGVMLTPDGPKLFEYNVRFGDPECQVLMLRMMSDIVPALLASCDGQLKNFDLRWFPEAALTVVMAAKGYPGDYAKGTRIEGLDDAAKIEGVEIFHAGTTFRDGNIL
;
A
#
# COMPACT_ATOMS: atom_id res chain seq x y z
N LEU A 1 50.30 -47.45 -43.42
CA LEU A 1 49.13 -47.33 -42.52
C LEU A 1 49.43 -46.35 -41.39
N ARG A 2 49.28 -45.03 -41.64
CA ARG A 2 49.55 -44.00 -40.64
C ARG A 2 48.25 -43.37 -40.23
N ARG A 3 47.90 -43.44 -38.95
CA ARG A 3 46.79 -42.71 -38.32
C ARG A 3 47.26 -41.30 -38.00
N ALA A 4 46.56 -40.30 -38.56
CA ALA A 4 46.72 -38.91 -38.19
C ALA A 4 45.92 -38.61 -36.94
N ASN A 5 46.59 -38.11 -35.89
CA ASN A 5 45.96 -37.55 -34.67
C ASN A 5 45.56 -36.12 -34.98
N ALA A 6 44.24 -35.84 -34.99
CA ALA A 6 43.71 -34.46 -34.98
C ALA A 6 43.56 -34.02 -33.50
N MET A 7 44.48 -33.17 -33.06
CA MET A 7 44.31 -32.43 -31.80
C MET A 7 43.19 -31.38 -31.94
N LEU A 8 42.09 -31.63 -31.30
CA LEU A 8 41.04 -30.65 -31.10
C LEU A 8 41.51 -29.65 -30.01
N ASN A 9 41.92 -28.45 -30.46
CA ASN A 9 42.08 -27.28 -29.60
C ASN A 9 40.72 -26.88 -29.03
N ARG A 10 40.45 -27.32 -27.79
CA ARG A 10 39.36 -26.72 -27.00
C ARG A 10 39.85 -25.40 -26.47
N ALA A 11 39.25 -24.31 -26.98
CA ALA A 11 39.36 -22.98 -26.37
C ALA A 11 38.91 -23.08 -24.90
N PRO A 12 39.57 -22.39 -23.96
CA PRO A 12 39.15 -22.40 -22.58
C PRO A 12 37.77 -21.75 -22.50
N HIS A 13 36.81 -22.52 -21.98
CA HIS A 13 35.55 -21.93 -21.54
C HIS A 13 35.89 -20.75 -20.63
N ARG A 14 35.56 -19.54 -21.07
CA ARG A 14 35.51 -18.39 -20.17
C ARG A 14 34.62 -18.79 -19.02
N ALA A 15 35.20 -18.95 -17.85
CA ALA A 15 34.46 -19.04 -16.60
C ALA A 15 33.53 -17.81 -16.57
N ALA A 16 32.24 -18.05 -16.53
CA ALA A 16 31.28 -16.98 -16.27
C ALA A 16 31.77 -16.27 -15.01
N ASN A 17 32.00 -14.97 -15.08
CA ASN A 17 32.30 -14.16 -13.90
C ASN A 17 31.25 -14.52 -12.85
N PRO A 18 31.67 -14.86 -11.63
CA PRO A 18 30.70 -15.07 -10.56
C PRO A 18 29.85 -13.81 -10.48
N VAL A 19 28.54 -13.97 -10.66
CA VAL A 19 27.58 -12.90 -10.35
C VAL A 19 27.72 -12.68 -8.86
N TRP A 20 28.50 -11.65 -8.48
CA TRP A 20 28.58 -11.24 -7.08
C TRP A 20 27.17 -10.82 -6.68
N LEU A 21 26.46 -11.64 -5.91
CA LEU A 21 25.24 -11.22 -5.25
C LEU A 21 25.61 -9.99 -4.43
N HIS A 22 25.10 -8.85 -4.85
CA HIS A 22 25.26 -7.63 -4.06
C HIS A 22 24.36 -7.78 -2.83
N LEU A 23 24.97 -8.05 -1.70
CA LEU A 23 24.30 -8.15 -0.40
C LEU A 23 23.99 -6.74 0.09
N MET A 24 22.78 -6.55 0.61
CA MET A 24 22.21 -5.22 0.83
C MET A 24 21.92 -4.93 2.29
N HIS A 25 22.13 -3.67 2.64
CA HIS A 25 21.62 -3.05 3.85
C HIS A 25 20.31 -2.34 3.51
N ILE A 26 19.21 -2.71 4.15
CA ILE A 26 17.88 -2.16 3.87
C ILE A 26 17.35 -1.41 5.10
N LEU A 27 16.75 -0.24 4.87
CA LEU A 27 15.97 0.50 5.85
C LEU A 27 14.48 0.47 5.46
N LEU A 28 13.64 -0.08 6.33
CA LEU A 28 12.19 -0.03 6.22
C LEU A 28 11.65 1.11 7.08
N LEU A 29 10.85 2.00 6.49
CA LEU A 29 10.19 3.10 7.21
C LEU A 29 8.76 2.71 7.57
N GLY A 30 8.41 2.88 8.85
CA GLY A 30 7.08 2.65 9.41
C GLY A 30 7.08 1.75 10.64
N SER A 31 5.89 1.45 11.19
CA SER A 31 5.73 0.73 12.46
C SER A 31 4.44 -0.07 12.58
N GLY A 32 3.63 -0.15 11.51
CA GLY A 32 2.34 -0.84 11.50
C GLY A 32 2.44 -2.35 11.26
N GLY A 33 1.30 -3.00 11.17
CA GLY A 33 1.21 -4.43 10.82
C GLY A 33 1.70 -4.71 9.41
N ARG A 34 1.45 -3.79 8.48
CA ARG A 34 2.00 -3.78 7.13
C ARG A 34 3.53 -3.81 7.14
N GLU A 35 4.16 -2.93 7.91
CA GLU A 35 5.62 -2.89 7.99
C GLU A 35 6.17 -4.14 8.66
N HIS A 36 5.47 -4.73 9.62
CA HIS A 36 5.92 -6.01 10.19
C HIS A 36 5.87 -7.14 9.14
N ALA A 37 4.81 -7.24 8.37
CA ALA A 37 4.72 -8.23 7.29
C ALA A 37 5.80 -8.00 6.20
N LEU A 38 6.08 -6.74 5.87
CA LEU A 38 7.19 -6.39 4.97
C LEU A 38 8.55 -6.75 5.57
N ALA A 39 8.80 -6.45 6.84
CA ALA A 39 10.05 -6.79 7.53
C ALA A 39 10.28 -8.30 7.52
N TRP A 40 9.26 -9.09 7.89
CA TRP A 40 9.29 -10.55 7.86
C TRP A 40 9.64 -11.09 6.46
N LYS A 41 9.04 -10.53 5.42
CA LYS A 41 9.29 -10.97 4.04
C LYS A 41 10.65 -10.51 3.49
N ILE A 42 11.09 -9.30 3.83
CA ILE A 42 12.39 -8.75 3.43
C ILE A 42 13.53 -9.49 4.14
N ALA A 43 13.40 -9.77 5.44
CA ALA A 43 14.40 -10.49 6.21
C ALA A 43 14.65 -11.91 5.69
N ALA A 44 13.66 -12.54 5.06
CA ALA A 44 13.79 -13.86 4.42
C ALA A 44 14.56 -13.82 3.08
N SER A 45 14.86 -12.65 2.53
CA SER A 45 15.60 -12.52 1.26
C SER A 45 17.08 -12.84 1.44
N PRO A 46 17.68 -13.72 0.61
CA PRO A 46 19.12 -13.99 0.64
C PRO A 46 19.97 -12.79 0.19
N LEU A 47 19.36 -11.74 -0.35
CA LEU A 47 20.05 -10.50 -0.72
C LEU A 47 20.27 -9.56 0.46
N VAL A 48 19.64 -9.81 1.61
CA VAL A 48 19.66 -8.90 2.77
C VAL A 48 20.65 -9.38 3.81
N THR A 49 21.63 -8.56 4.12
CA THR A 49 22.59 -8.81 5.20
C THR A 49 22.20 -8.10 6.49
N LYS A 50 21.54 -6.96 6.35
CA LYS A 50 21.08 -6.19 7.50
C LYS A 50 19.77 -5.47 7.18
N LEU A 51 18.81 -5.61 8.05
CA LEU A 51 17.54 -4.89 7.98
C LEU A 51 17.38 -3.98 9.21
N TRP A 52 17.12 -2.71 8.97
CA TRP A 52 16.67 -1.75 9.98
C TRP A 52 15.21 -1.39 9.73
N CYS A 53 14.51 -1.02 10.79
CA CYS A 53 13.16 -0.47 10.69
C CYS A 53 13.02 0.78 11.57
N ALA A 54 12.43 1.85 11.05
CA ALA A 54 12.26 3.11 11.75
C ALA A 54 10.79 3.58 11.72
N PRO A 55 10.14 3.83 12.88
CA PRO A 55 10.64 3.49 14.22
C PRO A 55 10.51 2.00 14.58
N GLY A 56 9.72 1.21 13.81
CA GLY A 56 9.43 -0.19 14.08
C GLY A 56 8.46 -0.38 15.26
N ASN A 57 8.28 -1.64 15.66
CA ASN A 57 7.46 -2.04 16.82
C ASN A 57 8.03 -3.30 17.50
N ALA A 58 7.38 -3.77 18.55
CA ALA A 58 7.86 -4.92 19.33
C ALA A 58 7.95 -6.24 18.55
N GLY A 59 7.14 -6.41 17.49
CA GLY A 59 7.21 -7.58 16.62
C GLY A 59 8.31 -7.45 15.59
N ILE A 60 8.40 -6.28 14.93
CA ILE A 60 9.44 -5.98 13.94
C ILE A 60 10.84 -6.17 14.53
N ALA A 61 11.02 -5.91 15.81
CA ALA A 61 12.29 -6.12 16.51
C ALA A 61 12.80 -7.57 16.51
N ARG A 62 11.98 -8.54 16.08
CA ARG A 62 12.39 -9.94 15.87
C ARG A 62 13.00 -10.16 14.49
N GLU A 63 12.65 -9.32 13.51
CA GLU A 63 13.04 -9.41 12.11
C GLU A 63 14.13 -8.39 11.72
N ALA A 64 14.14 -7.23 12.39
CA ALA A 64 14.97 -6.09 12.06
C ALA A 64 15.48 -5.37 13.30
N GLU A 65 16.55 -4.59 13.15
CA GLU A 65 16.98 -3.65 14.17
C GLU A 65 16.09 -2.41 14.15
N CYS A 66 15.25 -2.24 15.18
CA CYS A 66 14.41 -1.06 15.30
C CYS A 66 15.22 0.14 15.80
N VAL A 67 15.06 1.29 15.14
CA VAL A 67 15.80 2.51 15.45
C VAL A 67 14.84 3.68 15.70
N ALA A 68 15.08 4.43 16.77
CA ALA A 68 14.30 5.60 17.11
C ALA A 68 14.67 6.77 16.17
N LEU A 69 14.07 6.77 14.97
CA LEU A 69 14.26 7.77 13.93
C LEU A 69 12.89 8.35 13.56
N ASP A 70 12.80 9.68 13.57
CA ASP A 70 11.62 10.37 13.07
C ASP A 70 11.62 10.34 11.54
N ILE A 71 10.70 9.58 10.96
CA ILE A 71 10.58 9.43 9.51
C ILE A 71 9.99 10.65 8.81
N ALA A 72 9.52 11.64 9.56
CA ALA A 72 9.11 12.94 9.02
C ALA A 72 10.31 13.90 8.86
N ASP A 73 11.41 13.66 9.56
CA ASP A 73 12.68 14.36 9.37
C ASP A 73 13.51 13.68 8.27
N HIS A 74 13.29 14.11 7.03
CA HIS A 74 13.97 13.55 5.87
C HIS A 74 15.50 13.70 5.95
N ALA A 75 16.01 14.79 6.56
CA ALA A 75 17.44 15.00 6.73
C ALA A 75 18.04 13.96 7.68
N ALA A 76 17.37 13.68 8.79
CA ALA A 76 17.80 12.64 9.73
C ALA A 76 17.76 11.24 9.08
N VAL A 77 16.76 10.94 8.24
CA VAL A 77 16.70 9.68 7.49
C VAL A 77 17.86 9.56 6.51
N ILE A 78 18.19 10.61 5.77
CA ILE A 78 19.32 10.64 4.83
C ILE A 78 20.66 10.45 5.57
N ASP A 79 20.86 11.13 6.69
CA ASP A 79 22.06 11.00 7.51
C ASP A 79 22.23 9.60 8.11
N PHE A 80 21.11 8.99 8.56
CA PHE A 80 21.10 7.60 8.99
C PHE A 80 21.51 6.66 7.86
N CYS A 81 20.97 6.85 6.66
CA CYS A 81 21.30 6.03 5.49
C CYS A 81 22.78 6.10 5.14
N ARG A 82 23.37 7.30 5.16
CA ARG A 82 24.81 7.51 4.89
C ARG A 82 25.69 6.86 5.95
N THR A 83 25.35 7.07 7.22
CA THR A 83 26.12 6.57 8.37
C THR A 83 26.14 5.03 8.39
N ASN A 84 25.02 4.39 8.05
CA ASN A 84 24.86 2.94 8.09
C ASN A 84 25.01 2.27 6.72
N THR A 85 25.45 3.00 5.69
CA THR A 85 25.64 2.49 4.33
C THR A 85 24.41 1.73 3.82
N ILE A 86 23.23 2.37 3.94
CA ILE A 86 21.97 1.80 3.45
C ILE A 86 21.96 1.83 1.93
N ASP A 87 21.78 0.66 1.33
CA ASP A 87 21.69 0.49 -0.13
C ASP A 87 20.29 0.75 -0.67
N PHE A 88 19.27 0.49 0.15
CA PHE A 88 17.88 0.54 -0.29
C PHE A 88 16.93 0.92 0.86
N VAL A 89 16.03 1.87 0.60
CA VAL A 89 14.99 2.28 1.54
C VAL A 89 13.64 1.81 1.03
N VAL A 90 12.82 1.19 1.89
CA VAL A 90 11.43 0.80 1.60
C VAL A 90 10.51 1.67 2.44
N VAL A 91 9.61 2.41 1.79
CA VAL A 91 8.68 3.30 2.49
C VAL A 91 7.33 2.61 2.63
N GLY A 92 6.93 2.34 3.87
CA GLY A 92 5.66 1.66 4.18
C GLY A 92 4.44 2.59 4.17
N PRO A 93 4.39 3.67 4.99
CA PRO A 93 3.22 4.53 5.14
C PRO A 93 3.13 5.64 4.08
N GLU A 94 1.91 6.14 3.89
CA GLU A 94 1.59 7.17 2.88
C GLU A 94 2.11 8.57 3.25
N THR A 95 2.19 8.90 4.53
CA THR A 95 2.55 10.26 4.98
C THR A 95 3.93 10.70 4.50
N PRO A 96 5.03 9.94 4.71
CA PRO A 96 6.34 10.31 4.18
C PRO A 96 6.39 10.29 2.64
N LEU A 97 5.61 9.41 1.97
CA LEU A 97 5.50 9.42 0.51
C LEU A 97 4.91 10.74 -0.01
N ALA A 98 3.79 11.16 0.58
CA ALA A 98 3.14 12.42 0.22
C ALA A 98 3.99 13.65 0.60
N ALA A 99 4.83 13.54 1.63
CA ALA A 99 5.80 14.57 1.99
C ALA A 99 6.98 14.66 0.99
N GLY A 100 7.32 13.55 0.28
CA GLY A 100 8.36 13.52 -0.77
C GLY A 100 9.68 12.90 -0.32
N ILE A 101 9.67 12.02 0.67
CA ILE A 101 10.88 11.34 1.16
C ILE A 101 11.64 10.61 0.03
N VAL A 102 10.92 10.03 -0.94
CA VAL A 102 11.54 9.32 -2.06
C VAL A 102 12.33 10.26 -2.96
N ASP A 103 11.79 11.47 -3.20
CA ASP A 103 12.47 12.50 -4.00
C ASP A 103 13.73 13.02 -3.29
N ASP A 104 13.66 13.22 -1.97
CA ASP A 104 14.79 13.70 -1.17
C ASP A 104 15.90 12.64 -1.04
N LEU A 105 15.53 11.36 -0.85
CA LEU A 105 16.47 10.24 -0.88
C LEU A 105 17.15 10.10 -2.24
N ALA A 106 16.38 10.19 -3.33
CA ALA A 106 16.92 10.13 -4.69
C ALA A 106 17.90 11.29 -4.96
N SER A 107 17.58 12.51 -4.50
CA SER A 107 18.46 13.69 -4.59
C SER A 107 19.74 13.51 -3.79
N ALA A 108 19.71 12.70 -2.72
CA ALA A 108 20.86 12.33 -1.90
C ALA A 108 21.65 11.14 -2.47
N GLY A 109 21.21 10.55 -3.61
CA GLY A 109 21.83 9.38 -4.24
C GLY A 109 21.46 8.05 -3.58
N ILE A 110 20.40 8.01 -2.78
CA ILE A 110 19.94 6.83 -2.06
C ILE A 110 18.73 6.25 -2.79
N LYS A 111 18.80 4.96 -3.14
CA LYS A 111 17.67 4.26 -3.80
C LYS A 111 16.53 4.04 -2.80
N ALA A 112 15.31 4.39 -3.19
CA ALA A 112 14.12 4.21 -2.36
C ALA A 112 12.96 3.63 -3.16
N PHE A 113 12.18 2.76 -2.52
CA PHE A 113 10.95 2.19 -3.07
C PHE A 113 9.75 2.98 -2.56
N GLY A 114 8.98 3.47 -3.50
CA GLY A 114 7.76 4.25 -3.33
C GLY A 114 7.61 5.28 -4.45
N PRO A 115 6.43 5.86 -4.63
CA PRO A 115 6.19 6.93 -5.59
C PRO A 115 6.85 8.25 -5.17
N SER A 116 7.12 9.10 -6.14
CA SER A 116 7.50 10.51 -5.90
C SER A 116 6.36 11.26 -5.19
N LYS A 117 6.66 12.41 -4.59
CA LYS A 117 5.67 13.32 -4.01
C LYS A 117 4.52 13.61 -4.97
N GLN A 118 4.86 13.91 -6.23
CA GLN A 118 3.88 14.23 -7.25
C GLN A 118 3.02 13.01 -7.62
N ALA A 119 3.59 11.82 -7.72
CA ALA A 119 2.85 10.59 -8.00
C ALA A 119 1.99 10.14 -6.79
N SER A 120 2.39 10.49 -5.58
CA SER A 120 1.63 10.22 -4.34
C SER A 120 0.32 11.02 -4.26
N GLN A 121 0.10 11.98 -5.15
CA GLN A 121 -1.18 12.68 -5.28
C GLN A 121 -2.34 11.74 -5.63
N LEU A 122 -2.09 10.57 -6.18
CA LEU A 122 -3.12 9.54 -6.39
C LEU A 122 -3.83 9.13 -5.08
N GLU A 123 -3.14 9.15 -3.93
CA GLU A 123 -3.76 8.96 -2.62
C GLU A 123 -3.99 10.30 -1.91
N GLY A 124 -3.06 11.24 -2.07
CA GLY A 124 -3.04 12.52 -1.39
C GLY A 124 -4.14 13.50 -1.82
N SER A 125 -4.70 13.36 -3.04
CA SER A 125 -5.78 14.19 -3.53
C SER A 125 -6.81 13.37 -4.31
N LYS A 126 -8.02 13.31 -3.79
CA LYS A 126 -9.14 12.64 -4.46
C LYS A 126 -9.52 13.35 -5.74
N GLY A 127 -9.44 14.69 -5.71
CA GLY A 127 -9.66 15.54 -6.88
C GLY A 127 -8.65 15.29 -7.99
N PHE A 128 -7.37 15.09 -7.66
CA PHE A 128 -6.35 14.70 -8.63
C PHE A 128 -6.67 13.35 -9.28
N THR A 129 -7.03 12.35 -8.46
CA THR A 129 -7.41 11.01 -8.95
C THR A 129 -8.64 11.06 -9.85
N LYS A 130 -9.68 11.82 -9.48
CA LYS A 130 -10.87 11.98 -10.32
C LYS A 130 -10.58 12.68 -11.64
N ALA A 131 -9.74 13.72 -11.63
CA ALA A 131 -9.30 14.38 -12.86
C ALA A 131 -8.52 13.43 -13.79
N LEU A 132 -7.65 12.58 -13.24
CA LEU A 132 -6.96 11.52 -13.99
C LEU A 132 -7.97 10.52 -14.58
N CYS A 133 -8.95 10.08 -13.78
CA CYS A 133 -9.97 9.15 -14.25
C CYS A 133 -10.75 9.71 -15.44
N THR A 134 -11.13 10.98 -15.39
CA THR A 134 -11.84 11.66 -16.48
C THR A 134 -10.98 11.77 -17.74
N GLU A 135 -9.72 12.18 -17.60
CA GLU A 135 -8.79 12.39 -18.72
C GLU A 135 -8.45 11.08 -19.45
N PHE A 136 -8.28 10.00 -18.71
CA PHE A 136 -7.86 8.70 -19.26
C PHE A 136 -8.97 7.65 -19.33
N ASN A 137 -10.24 8.07 -19.19
CA ASN A 137 -11.43 7.22 -19.26
C ASN A 137 -11.38 6.01 -18.30
N ILE A 138 -10.86 6.22 -17.09
CA ILE A 138 -10.82 5.19 -16.03
C ILE A 138 -12.21 5.12 -15.39
N PRO A 139 -12.86 3.93 -15.36
CA PRO A 139 -14.19 3.78 -14.79
C PRO A 139 -14.21 4.17 -13.30
N THR A 140 -15.02 5.15 -12.94
CA THR A 140 -15.25 5.61 -11.57
C THR A 140 -16.67 6.15 -11.42
N GLY A 141 -17.14 6.36 -10.19
CA GLY A 141 -18.42 7.00 -9.94
C GLY A 141 -18.46 8.45 -10.44
N ALA A 142 -19.65 8.92 -10.85
CA ALA A 142 -19.86 10.33 -11.15
C ALA A 142 -19.45 11.18 -9.94
N TYR A 143 -18.93 12.39 -10.17
CA TYR A 143 -18.42 13.22 -9.08
C TYR A 143 -18.51 14.72 -9.37
N GLY A 144 -18.45 15.50 -8.30
CA GLY A 144 -18.24 16.95 -8.33
C GLY A 144 -17.14 17.35 -7.33
N ARG A 145 -16.41 18.45 -7.63
CA ARG A 145 -15.40 19.05 -6.73
C ARG A 145 -15.87 20.43 -6.32
N PHE A 146 -15.74 20.74 -5.03
CA PHE A 146 -16.27 21.98 -4.45
C PHE A 146 -15.26 22.57 -3.48
N SER A 147 -15.00 23.88 -3.62
CA SER A 147 -14.17 24.68 -2.73
C SER A 147 -15.00 25.55 -1.75
N ASN A 148 -16.33 25.43 -1.81
CA ASN A 148 -17.24 26.12 -0.87
C ASN A 148 -18.48 25.27 -0.57
N ALA A 149 -19.04 25.46 0.62
CA ALA A 149 -20.17 24.70 1.10
C ALA A 149 -21.47 24.97 0.30
N ALA A 150 -21.68 26.17 -0.21
CA ALA A 150 -22.93 26.53 -0.90
C ALA A 150 -23.12 25.71 -2.18
N ASP A 151 -22.07 25.61 -3.01
CA ASP A 151 -22.10 24.83 -4.25
C ASP A 151 -22.17 23.32 -3.97
N ALA A 152 -21.46 22.84 -2.94
CA ALA A 152 -21.52 21.46 -2.49
C ALA A 152 -22.94 21.07 -2.04
N LEU A 153 -23.59 21.91 -1.24
CA LEU A 153 -24.99 21.73 -0.81
C LEU A 153 -25.96 21.74 -1.98
N ALA A 154 -25.80 22.67 -2.93
CA ALA A 154 -26.62 22.71 -4.13
C ALA A 154 -26.51 21.42 -4.94
N TYR A 155 -25.30 20.87 -5.07
CA TYR A 155 -25.04 19.63 -5.79
C TYR A 155 -25.70 18.42 -5.12
N VAL A 156 -25.54 18.21 -3.80
CA VAL A 156 -26.16 17.05 -3.12
C VAL A 156 -27.68 17.12 -3.15
N ARG A 157 -28.25 18.32 -3.06
CA ARG A 157 -29.72 18.50 -3.19
C ARG A 157 -30.24 18.16 -4.58
N ALA A 158 -29.44 18.40 -5.60
CA ALA A 158 -29.77 18.02 -6.99
C ALA A 158 -29.59 16.52 -7.27
N GLN A 159 -28.55 15.90 -6.69
CA GLN A 159 -28.25 14.47 -6.91
C GLN A 159 -29.11 13.54 -6.03
N GLY A 160 -29.45 13.96 -4.81
CA GLY A 160 -30.11 13.12 -3.84
C GLY A 160 -29.17 12.25 -3.01
N ALA A 161 -29.73 11.28 -2.28
CA ALA A 161 -29.00 10.29 -1.51
C ALA A 161 -29.47 8.87 -1.90
N PRO A 162 -28.66 7.80 -1.71
CA PRO A 162 -27.34 7.83 -1.05
C PRO A 162 -26.24 8.48 -1.91
N ILE A 163 -25.27 9.11 -1.24
CA ILE A 163 -24.16 9.82 -1.87
C ILE A 163 -22.92 9.78 -0.98
N VAL A 164 -21.72 9.95 -1.52
CA VAL A 164 -20.47 9.89 -0.75
C VAL A 164 -19.81 11.27 -0.74
N VAL A 165 -19.53 11.79 0.45
CA VAL A 165 -18.86 13.08 0.67
C VAL A 165 -17.47 12.82 1.21
N LYS A 166 -16.42 13.34 0.53
CA LYS A 166 -15.01 13.09 0.86
C LYS A 166 -14.26 14.42 0.99
N ALA A 167 -13.50 14.59 2.08
CA ALA A 167 -12.50 15.64 2.16
C ALA A 167 -11.35 15.36 1.18
N ASP A 168 -10.86 16.39 0.45
CA ASP A 168 -9.74 16.22 -0.48
C ASP A 168 -8.42 16.35 0.28
N GLY A 169 -7.74 15.23 0.52
CA GLY A 169 -6.49 15.13 1.26
C GLY A 169 -6.38 13.85 2.08
N LEU A 170 -5.22 13.68 2.72
CA LEU A 170 -4.98 12.57 3.66
C LEU A 170 -5.76 12.83 4.97
N ALA A 171 -6.75 12.01 5.25
CA ALA A 171 -7.58 12.11 6.45
C ALA A 171 -7.67 10.79 7.23
N ALA A 172 -6.70 9.87 7.05
CA ALA A 172 -6.62 8.58 7.73
C ALA A 172 -7.96 7.79 7.73
N GLY A 173 -8.66 7.76 6.59
CA GLY A 173 -9.96 7.10 6.45
C GLY A 173 -11.15 7.82 7.11
N LYS A 174 -10.93 8.88 7.88
CA LYS A 174 -11.99 9.61 8.61
C LYS A 174 -12.66 10.71 7.78
N GLY A 175 -12.06 11.09 6.65
CA GLY A 175 -12.57 12.13 5.75
C GLY A 175 -13.56 11.62 4.70
N VAL A 176 -14.21 10.47 4.90
CA VAL A 176 -15.20 9.89 3.97
C VAL A 176 -16.48 9.59 4.73
N VAL A 177 -17.58 10.15 4.25
CA VAL A 177 -18.92 9.92 4.78
C VAL A 177 -19.80 9.35 3.68
N VAL A 178 -20.31 8.14 3.90
CA VAL A 178 -21.33 7.52 3.06
C VAL A 178 -22.69 7.94 3.60
N ALA A 179 -23.26 8.98 3.03
CA ALA A 179 -24.52 9.56 3.46
C ALA A 179 -25.70 8.79 2.86
N GLN A 180 -26.54 8.22 3.71
CA GLN A 180 -27.76 7.52 3.31
C GLN A 180 -28.93 8.48 3.10
N THR A 181 -28.86 9.66 3.71
CA THR A 181 -29.88 10.70 3.63
C THR A 181 -29.26 12.05 3.23
N LEU A 182 -30.07 12.94 2.66
CA LEU A 182 -29.63 14.32 2.34
C LEU A 182 -29.12 15.06 3.57
N ARG A 183 -29.75 14.86 4.73
CA ARG A 183 -29.33 15.48 5.99
C ARG A 183 -27.92 15.04 6.37
N GLU A 184 -27.64 13.75 6.32
CA GLU A 184 -26.28 13.24 6.58
C GLU A 184 -25.25 13.82 5.61
N ALA A 185 -25.61 14.00 4.33
CA ALA A 185 -24.73 14.62 3.34
C ALA A 185 -24.49 16.11 3.65
N GLU A 186 -25.53 16.86 4.04
CA GLU A 186 -25.41 18.26 4.41
C GLU A 186 -24.58 18.44 5.69
N ASP A 187 -24.81 17.60 6.71
CA ASP A 187 -24.03 17.59 7.95
C ASP A 187 -22.54 17.26 7.69
N ALA A 188 -22.27 16.30 6.79
CA ALA A 188 -20.90 15.96 6.37
C ALA A 188 -20.21 17.12 5.66
N ILE A 189 -20.89 17.82 4.75
CA ILE A 189 -20.35 18.99 4.06
C ILE A 189 -20.01 20.09 5.07
N ALA A 190 -20.93 20.40 5.99
CA ALA A 190 -20.69 21.38 7.03
C ALA A 190 -19.46 21.03 7.86
N MET A 191 -19.38 19.79 8.38
CA MET A 191 -18.26 19.31 9.16
C MET A 191 -16.90 19.43 8.42
N MET A 192 -16.88 19.16 7.11
CA MET A 192 -15.63 19.22 6.33
C MET A 192 -15.17 20.67 6.14
N PHE A 193 -16.06 21.59 5.80
CA PHE A 193 -15.71 23.02 5.63
C PHE A 193 -15.51 23.77 6.95
N ASP A 194 -16.05 23.29 8.08
CA ASP A 194 -15.81 23.86 9.42
C ASP A 194 -14.41 23.56 9.98
N GLY A 195 -13.53 22.94 9.18
CA GLY A 195 -12.11 22.76 9.52
C GLY A 195 -11.80 21.49 10.31
N ALA A 196 -12.74 20.55 10.42
CA ALA A 196 -12.53 19.26 11.11
C ALA A 196 -11.32 18.47 10.54
N PHE A 197 -10.94 18.71 9.29
CA PHE A 197 -9.83 18.05 8.59
C PHE A 197 -8.70 19.01 8.20
N GLY A 198 -8.64 20.22 8.78
CA GLY A 198 -7.61 21.21 8.47
C GLY A 198 -7.53 21.52 6.98
N ALA A 199 -6.32 21.53 6.41
CA ALA A 199 -6.12 21.81 4.98
C ALA A 199 -6.79 20.77 4.04
N ALA A 200 -7.00 19.53 4.48
CA ALA A 200 -7.70 18.51 3.70
C ALA A 200 -9.19 18.81 3.51
N GLY A 201 -9.80 19.60 4.39
CA GLY A 201 -11.20 20.04 4.29
C GLY A 201 -11.41 21.30 3.43
N ALA A 202 -10.34 21.89 2.87
CA ALA A 202 -10.45 23.07 2.02
C ALA A 202 -11.19 22.81 0.68
N GLU A 203 -11.15 21.57 0.21
CA GLU A 203 -11.92 21.07 -0.94
C GLU A 203 -12.67 19.79 -0.55
N VAL A 204 -13.83 19.60 -1.17
CA VAL A 204 -14.68 18.42 -0.98
C VAL A 204 -14.96 17.78 -2.34
N VAL A 205 -14.82 16.47 -2.39
CA VAL A 205 -15.25 15.65 -3.54
C VAL A 205 -16.52 14.92 -3.16
N ILE A 206 -17.56 15.10 -3.95
CA ILE A 206 -18.85 14.43 -3.76
C ILE A 206 -19.03 13.42 -4.89
N GLU A 207 -19.28 12.17 -4.55
CA GLU A 207 -19.30 11.06 -5.49
C GLU A 207 -20.61 10.29 -5.45
N GLU A 208 -20.97 9.73 -6.59
CA GLU A 208 -21.99 8.70 -6.72
C GLU A 208 -21.76 7.58 -5.70
N PHE A 209 -22.80 7.16 -5.01
CA PHE A 209 -22.76 5.95 -4.19
C PHE A 209 -22.73 4.71 -5.11
N LEU A 210 -21.63 4.00 -5.10
CA LEU A 210 -21.47 2.76 -5.88
C LEU A 210 -22.00 1.57 -5.07
N SER A 211 -22.98 0.88 -5.62
CA SER A 211 -23.48 -0.37 -5.06
C SER A 211 -22.76 -1.57 -5.66
N GLY A 212 -22.22 -2.45 -4.83
CA GLY A 212 -21.47 -3.61 -5.28
C GLY A 212 -20.63 -4.25 -4.18
N ARG A 213 -19.61 -4.98 -4.60
CA ARG A 213 -18.59 -5.54 -3.69
C ARG A 213 -17.30 -4.75 -3.77
N GLU A 214 -16.80 -4.38 -2.63
CA GLU A 214 -15.50 -3.74 -2.50
C GLU A 214 -14.38 -4.78 -2.63
N ILE A 215 -13.36 -4.48 -3.44
CA ILE A 215 -12.19 -5.31 -3.70
C ILE A 215 -10.94 -4.45 -3.57
N SER A 216 -9.94 -4.99 -2.90
CA SER A 216 -8.57 -4.44 -2.86
C SER A 216 -7.74 -5.10 -3.96
N PHE A 217 -7.41 -4.35 -5.01
CA PHE A 217 -6.61 -4.85 -6.13
C PHE A 217 -5.24 -4.16 -6.14
N PHE A 218 -4.18 -4.96 -6.19
CA PHE A 218 -2.81 -4.47 -6.09
C PHE A 218 -2.04 -4.69 -7.38
N ALA A 219 -1.27 -3.70 -7.77
CA ALA A 219 -0.31 -3.81 -8.86
C ALA A 219 1.03 -3.19 -8.46
N LEU A 220 2.13 -3.78 -8.92
CA LEU A 220 3.47 -3.20 -8.83
C LEU A 220 3.79 -2.51 -10.15
N SER A 221 4.22 -1.25 -10.08
CA SER A 221 4.53 -0.44 -11.26
C SER A 221 5.96 0.09 -11.23
N ASP A 222 6.59 0.16 -12.40
CA ASP A 222 7.90 0.77 -12.61
C ASP A 222 7.84 2.13 -13.33
N GLY A 223 6.64 2.70 -13.45
CA GLY A 223 6.37 3.95 -14.16
C GLY A 223 6.05 3.78 -15.66
N THR A 224 6.15 2.56 -16.18
CA THR A 224 5.84 2.23 -17.57
C THR A 224 5.07 0.91 -17.67
N THR A 225 5.51 -0.08 -16.93
CA THR A 225 4.92 -1.41 -16.85
C THR A 225 4.25 -1.56 -15.49
N ALA A 226 3.10 -2.22 -15.45
CA ALA A 226 2.49 -2.69 -14.22
C ALA A 226 2.25 -4.19 -14.30
N ILE A 227 2.57 -4.90 -13.21
CA ILE A 227 2.25 -6.31 -13.03
C ILE A 227 1.25 -6.44 -11.88
N ALA A 228 0.22 -7.28 -12.05
CA ALA A 228 -0.72 -7.54 -10.98
C ALA A 228 -0.02 -8.29 -9.84
N LEU A 229 -0.30 -7.88 -8.62
CA LEU A 229 -0.04 -8.65 -7.42
C LEU A 229 -1.23 -9.59 -7.16
N ALA A 230 -1.53 -9.92 -5.91
CA ALA A 230 -2.75 -10.64 -5.59
C ALA A 230 -3.87 -9.65 -5.24
N SER A 231 -5.13 -10.08 -5.40
CA SER A 231 -6.29 -9.37 -4.87
C SER A 231 -6.56 -9.78 -3.43
N ALA A 232 -7.16 -8.88 -2.67
CA ALA A 232 -7.65 -9.13 -1.33
C ALA A 232 -9.04 -8.50 -1.13
N GLN A 233 -9.66 -8.84 -0.04
CA GLN A 233 -10.82 -8.13 0.48
C GLN A 233 -10.60 -7.86 1.95
N ASP A 234 -10.77 -6.60 2.36
CA ASP A 234 -10.70 -6.18 3.75
C ASP A 234 -12.10 -6.01 4.36
N HIS A 235 -12.12 -5.89 5.69
CA HIS A 235 -13.32 -5.66 6.48
C HIS A 235 -13.10 -4.41 7.34
N LYS A 236 -13.72 -3.30 6.95
CA LYS A 236 -13.46 -1.97 7.54
C LYS A 236 -14.32 -1.67 8.77
N ARG A 237 -15.49 -2.29 8.89
CA ARG A 237 -16.40 -2.06 10.01
C ARG A 237 -15.98 -2.83 11.25
N VAL A 238 -16.09 -2.17 12.43
CA VAL A 238 -15.59 -2.73 13.69
C VAL A 238 -16.47 -3.82 14.28
N PHE A 239 -17.77 -3.86 13.96
CA PHE A 239 -18.72 -4.80 14.53
C PHE A 239 -19.11 -5.90 13.55
N ASP A 240 -19.70 -6.97 14.08
CA ASP A 240 -20.26 -8.06 13.29
C ASP A 240 -21.24 -7.54 12.24
N ARG A 241 -21.42 -8.31 11.15
CA ARG A 241 -22.34 -8.03 10.03
C ARG A 241 -22.04 -6.73 9.27
N ASP A 242 -20.79 -6.30 9.28
CA ASP A 242 -20.35 -5.07 8.61
C ASP A 242 -21.06 -3.82 9.17
N GLU A 243 -21.15 -3.74 10.49
CA GLU A 243 -21.78 -2.63 11.22
C GLU A 243 -20.77 -1.81 12.03
N GLY A 244 -21.20 -0.64 12.52
CA GLY A 244 -20.40 0.26 13.34
C GLY A 244 -19.51 1.21 12.54
N PRO A 245 -18.59 1.93 13.20
CA PRO A 245 -17.70 2.86 12.57
C PRO A 245 -16.64 2.16 11.69
N ASN A 246 -16.17 2.87 10.66
CA ASN A 246 -15.03 2.45 9.87
C ASN A 246 -13.74 2.46 10.70
N THR A 247 -12.85 1.54 10.37
CA THR A 247 -11.51 1.40 10.96
C THR A 247 -10.46 1.43 9.85
N GLY A 248 -9.19 1.22 10.17
CA GLY A 248 -8.12 0.97 9.20
C GLY A 248 -8.22 -0.40 8.50
N GLY A 249 -9.06 -1.30 9.04
CA GLY A 249 -9.26 -2.68 8.60
C GLY A 249 -9.21 -3.62 9.80
N MET A 250 -10.25 -4.45 9.96
CA MET A 250 -10.36 -5.44 11.04
C MET A 250 -9.91 -6.83 10.61
N GLY A 251 -9.54 -6.98 9.38
CA GLY A 251 -9.02 -8.19 8.80
C GLY A 251 -9.11 -8.16 7.28
N ALA A 252 -8.42 -9.09 6.65
CA ALA A 252 -8.44 -9.26 5.20
C ALA A 252 -8.21 -10.73 4.85
N TYR A 253 -8.59 -11.09 3.64
CA TYR A 253 -8.24 -12.39 3.07
C TYR A 253 -7.84 -12.27 1.60
N SER A 254 -7.04 -13.20 1.13
CA SER A 254 -6.54 -13.30 -0.24
C SER A 254 -6.37 -14.78 -0.63
N PRO A 255 -6.71 -15.19 -1.89
CA PRO A 255 -7.36 -14.38 -2.91
C PRO A 255 -8.84 -14.18 -2.59
N THR A 256 -9.43 -13.12 -3.11
CA THR A 256 -10.88 -12.99 -3.07
C THR A 256 -11.53 -13.78 -4.22
N PRO A 257 -12.56 -14.60 -3.95
CA PRO A 257 -13.22 -15.42 -4.98
C PRO A 257 -14.02 -14.59 -5.98
N PHE A 258 -14.21 -13.30 -5.70
CA PHE A 258 -14.96 -12.38 -6.55
C PHE A 258 -14.16 -11.81 -7.72
N VAL A 259 -12.83 -11.93 -7.68
CA VAL A 259 -11.96 -11.55 -8.79
C VAL A 259 -11.70 -12.77 -9.67
N THR A 260 -12.62 -13.00 -10.61
CA THR A 260 -12.42 -14.00 -11.66
C THR A 260 -11.33 -13.54 -12.64
N PRO A 261 -10.79 -14.41 -13.51
CA PRO A 261 -9.83 -13.99 -14.54
C PRO A 261 -10.36 -12.83 -15.40
N GLU A 262 -11.64 -12.83 -15.77
CA GLU A 262 -12.27 -11.78 -16.58
C GLU A 262 -12.33 -10.45 -15.84
N ILE A 263 -12.63 -10.47 -14.54
CA ILE A 263 -12.65 -9.28 -13.67
C ILE A 263 -11.22 -8.78 -13.47
N HIS A 264 -10.27 -9.68 -13.23
CA HIS A 264 -8.84 -9.35 -13.13
C HIS A 264 -8.37 -8.59 -14.39
N ASP A 265 -8.63 -9.17 -15.56
CA ASP A 265 -8.22 -8.57 -16.83
C ASP A 265 -8.92 -7.24 -17.10
N ALA A 266 -10.19 -7.12 -16.71
CA ALA A 266 -10.93 -5.86 -16.81
C ALA A 266 -10.36 -4.77 -15.90
N ILE A 267 -9.98 -5.09 -14.66
CA ILE A 267 -9.34 -4.14 -13.74
C ILE A 267 -7.99 -3.71 -14.29
N MET A 268 -7.16 -4.66 -14.72
CA MET A 268 -5.87 -4.34 -15.34
C MET A 268 -6.03 -3.44 -16.56
N ALA A 269 -6.89 -3.82 -17.51
CA ALA A 269 -7.03 -3.10 -18.78
C ALA A 269 -7.72 -1.73 -18.65
N LYS A 270 -8.71 -1.59 -17.74
CA LYS A 270 -9.53 -0.38 -17.65
C LYS A 270 -9.14 0.56 -16.52
N ILE A 271 -8.42 0.07 -15.49
CA ILE A 271 -8.09 0.85 -14.31
C ILE A 271 -6.56 0.98 -14.17
N ILE A 272 -5.83 -0.12 -14.00
CA ILE A 272 -4.41 -0.08 -13.65
C ILE A 272 -3.55 0.46 -14.81
N LEU A 273 -3.63 -0.15 -15.97
CA LEU A 273 -2.79 0.24 -17.11
C LEU A 273 -3.06 1.67 -17.60
N PRO A 274 -4.32 2.15 -17.71
CA PRO A 274 -4.60 3.54 -18.02
C PRO A 274 -4.08 4.52 -16.97
N THR A 275 -4.12 4.16 -15.68
CA THR A 275 -3.54 4.99 -14.61
C THR A 275 -2.04 5.15 -14.77
N VAL A 276 -1.30 4.04 -14.94
CA VAL A 276 0.15 4.09 -15.10
C VAL A 276 0.54 4.86 -16.38
N ALA A 277 -0.18 4.63 -17.47
CA ALA A 277 0.02 5.37 -18.73
C ALA A 277 -0.29 6.87 -18.56
N GLY A 278 -1.39 7.21 -17.88
CA GLY A 278 -1.81 8.58 -17.62
C GLY A 278 -0.82 9.33 -16.74
N MET A 279 -0.35 8.71 -15.67
CA MET A 279 0.67 9.29 -14.80
C MET A 279 1.97 9.55 -15.56
N LYS A 280 2.38 8.62 -16.43
CA LYS A 280 3.54 8.81 -17.30
C LYS A 280 3.32 9.97 -18.31
N ALA A 281 2.14 10.04 -18.93
CA ALA A 281 1.80 11.09 -19.87
C ALA A 281 1.80 12.49 -19.22
N ARG A 282 1.40 12.57 -17.94
CA ARG A 282 1.49 13.81 -17.14
C ARG A 282 2.92 14.15 -16.66
N GLY A 283 3.93 13.35 -17.03
CA GLY A 283 5.32 13.57 -16.61
C GLY A 283 5.62 13.18 -15.17
N THR A 284 4.72 12.44 -14.53
CA THR A 284 4.83 12.00 -13.13
C THR A 284 4.67 10.46 -13.04
N PRO A 285 5.59 9.68 -13.64
CA PRO A 285 5.46 8.24 -13.73
C PRO A 285 5.34 7.62 -12.33
N PHE A 286 4.34 6.77 -12.15
CA PHE A 286 4.08 6.10 -10.88
C PHE A 286 4.97 4.86 -10.73
N ARG A 287 5.84 4.85 -9.71
CA ARG A 287 6.67 3.70 -9.32
C ARG A 287 6.32 3.28 -7.90
N GLY A 288 6.11 1.99 -7.69
CA GLY A 288 5.70 1.47 -6.38
C GLY A 288 4.45 0.60 -6.46
N VAL A 289 3.82 0.37 -5.32
CA VAL A 289 2.55 -0.37 -5.23
C VAL A 289 1.38 0.57 -5.45
N LEU A 290 0.61 0.29 -6.49
CA LEU A 290 -0.68 0.92 -6.76
C LEU A 290 -1.77 0.01 -6.21
N TYR A 291 -2.39 0.44 -5.12
CA TYR A 291 -3.55 -0.22 -4.54
C TYR A 291 -4.80 0.50 -5.04
N ALA A 292 -5.58 -0.18 -5.86
CA ALA A 292 -6.87 0.29 -6.35
C ALA A 292 -8.00 -0.28 -5.49
N GLY A 293 -8.75 0.59 -4.82
CA GLY A 293 -10.04 0.29 -4.23
C GLY A 293 -11.08 0.23 -5.34
N VAL A 294 -11.61 -0.95 -5.61
CA VAL A 294 -12.52 -1.21 -6.75
C VAL A 294 -13.86 -1.71 -6.25
N MET A 295 -14.92 -1.07 -6.70
CA MET A 295 -16.28 -1.55 -6.52
C MET A 295 -16.69 -2.42 -7.72
N LEU A 296 -17.02 -3.67 -7.48
CA LEU A 296 -17.60 -4.57 -8.49
C LEU A 296 -19.09 -4.27 -8.62
N THR A 297 -19.44 -3.41 -9.56
CA THR A 297 -20.83 -3.05 -9.85
C THR A 297 -21.44 -3.94 -10.93
N PRO A 298 -22.76 -3.94 -11.14
CA PRO A 298 -23.39 -4.63 -12.26
C PRO A 298 -22.86 -4.19 -13.65
N ASP A 299 -22.38 -2.94 -13.76
CA ASP A 299 -21.81 -2.38 -14.99
C ASP A 299 -20.32 -2.69 -15.16
N GLY A 300 -19.72 -3.42 -14.22
CA GLY A 300 -18.30 -3.77 -14.19
C GLY A 300 -17.51 -3.06 -13.06
N PRO A 301 -16.18 -3.23 -13.04
CA PRO A 301 -15.35 -2.66 -12.01
C PRO A 301 -15.25 -1.14 -12.15
N LYS A 302 -15.50 -0.40 -11.06
CA LYS A 302 -15.33 1.05 -10.94
C LYS A 302 -14.36 1.37 -9.81
N LEU A 303 -13.39 2.24 -10.08
CA LEU A 303 -12.46 2.77 -9.08
C LEU A 303 -13.17 3.72 -8.12
N PHE A 304 -12.96 3.59 -6.82
CA PHE A 304 -13.44 4.57 -5.85
C PHE A 304 -12.31 5.29 -5.09
N GLU A 305 -11.11 4.69 -5.01
CA GLU A 305 -9.90 5.33 -4.44
C GLU A 305 -8.63 4.64 -4.91
N TYR A 306 -7.50 5.34 -4.81
CA TYR A 306 -6.16 4.76 -4.83
C TYR A 306 -5.48 4.93 -3.47
N ASN A 307 -4.64 3.93 -3.14
CA ASN A 307 -3.56 4.08 -2.17
C ASN A 307 -2.23 3.81 -2.89
N VAL A 308 -1.17 4.53 -2.51
CA VAL A 308 0.13 4.51 -3.21
C VAL A 308 1.17 3.65 -2.51
N ARG A 309 0.72 2.69 -1.75
CA ARG A 309 1.48 1.79 -0.88
C ARG A 309 0.71 0.48 -0.68
N PHE A 310 1.35 -0.49 -0.02
CA PHE A 310 0.61 -1.68 0.43
C PHE A 310 -0.50 -1.30 1.41
N GLY A 311 -1.60 -2.06 1.40
CA GLY A 311 -2.67 -1.93 2.37
C GLY A 311 -2.27 -2.44 3.77
N ASP A 312 -3.01 -2.07 4.78
CA ASP A 312 -2.95 -2.62 6.12
C ASP A 312 -4.40 -2.84 6.58
N PRO A 313 -4.89 -4.10 6.68
CA PRO A 313 -4.13 -5.34 6.87
C PRO A 313 -3.92 -6.22 5.62
N GLU A 314 -4.12 -5.76 4.39
CA GLU A 314 -3.99 -6.60 3.20
C GLU A 314 -2.55 -7.07 2.94
N CYS A 315 -1.55 -6.24 3.29
CA CYS A 315 -0.13 -6.60 3.14
C CYS A 315 0.20 -7.91 3.83
N GLN A 316 -0.36 -8.17 5.00
CA GLN A 316 -0.13 -9.38 5.79
C GLN A 316 -0.50 -10.64 4.99
N VAL A 317 -1.69 -10.66 4.40
CA VAL A 317 -2.14 -11.82 3.60
C VAL A 317 -1.42 -11.91 2.26
N LEU A 318 -1.01 -10.79 1.67
CA LEU A 318 -0.21 -10.78 0.45
C LEU A 318 1.19 -11.36 0.69
N MET A 319 1.87 -10.97 1.76
CA MET A 319 3.21 -11.44 2.09
C MET A 319 3.22 -12.93 2.43
N LEU A 320 2.20 -13.45 3.12
CA LEU A 320 2.04 -14.88 3.39
C LEU A 320 1.86 -15.69 2.09
N ARG A 321 1.13 -15.17 1.11
CA ARG A 321 0.88 -15.85 -0.16
C ARG A 321 2.00 -15.67 -1.19
N MET A 322 2.86 -14.66 -1.05
CA MET A 322 3.92 -14.42 -2.00
C MET A 322 5.02 -15.47 -1.86
N MET A 323 5.17 -16.36 -2.85
CA MET A 323 6.24 -17.35 -2.92
C MET A 323 7.58 -16.71 -3.33
N SER A 324 7.54 -15.77 -4.27
CA SER A 324 8.73 -15.05 -4.75
C SER A 324 9.38 -14.21 -3.66
N ASP A 325 10.70 -14.03 -3.76
CA ASP A 325 11.42 -13.02 -2.99
C ASP A 325 10.92 -11.61 -3.37
N ILE A 326 10.56 -10.82 -2.36
CA ILE A 326 10.02 -9.48 -2.58
C ILE A 326 11.10 -8.46 -2.98
N VAL A 327 12.33 -8.61 -2.48
CA VAL A 327 13.39 -7.61 -2.66
C VAL A 327 13.72 -7.37 -4.13
N PRO A 328 13.95 -8.42 -4.97
CA PRO A 328 14.12 -8.25 -6.41
C PRO A 328 12.94 -7.56 -7.10
N ALA A 329 11.70 -7.80 -6.65
CA ALA A 329 10.52 -7.17 -7.22
C ALA A 329 10.47 -5.66 -6.94
N LEU A 330 10.79 -5.26 -5.69
CA LEU A 330 10.86 -3.85 -5.31
C LEU A 330 11.98 -3.12 -6.07
N LEU A 331 13.14 -3.75 -6.22
CA LEU A 331 14.25 -3.21 -7.01
C LEU A 331 13.89 -3.07 -8.48
N ALA A 332 13.25 -4.10 -9.09
CA ALA A 332 12.81 -4.06 -10.47
C ALA A 332 11.81 -2.92 -10.75
N SER A 333 10.95 -2.62 -9.77
CA SER A 333 10.04 -1.46 -9.82
C SER A 333 10.81 -0.13 -9.85
N CYS A 334 11.85 0.01 -9.03
CA CYS A 334 12.68 1.22 -9.03
C CYS A 334 13.49 1.37 -10.32
N ASP A 335 13.98 0.27 -10.88
CA ASP A 335 14.94 0.23 -11.98
C ASP A 335 14.28 0.14 -13.38
N GLY A 336 12.94 0.13 -13.46
CA GLY A 336 12.23 0.04 -14.74
C GLY A 336 12.33 -1.34 -15.40
N GLN A 337 12.39 -2.42 -14.62
CA GLN A 337 12.68 -3.77 -15.09
C GLN A 337 11.50 -4.76 -14.93
N LEU A 338 10.29 -4.27 -14.68
CA LEU A 338 9.13 -5.15 -14.43
C LEU A 338 8.64 -5.89 -15.68
N LYS A 339 9.00 -5.45 -16.89
CA LYS A 339 8.51 -6.03 -18.15
C LYS A 339 8.74 -7.55 -18.25
N ASN A 340 9.84 -8.03 -17.69
CA ASN A 340 10.21 -9.44 -17.73
C ASN A 340 10.23 -10.08 -16.33
N PHE A 341 9.52 -9.46 -15.38
CA PHE A 341 9.46 -9.94 -14.01
C PHE A 341 8.21 -10.79 -13.80
N ASP A 342 8.35 -11.93 -13.14
CA ASP A 342 7.25 -12.82 -12.79
C ASP A 342 7.21 -13.05 -11.27
N LEU A 343 6.02 -12.97 -10.71
CA LEU A 343 5.75 -13.21 -9.29
C LEU A 343 4.94 -14.48 -9.12
N ARG A 344 5.45 -15.38 -8.30
CA ARG A 344 4.78 -16.64 -7.96
C ARG A 344 4.09 -16.52 -6.61
N TRP A 345 2.93 -17.15 -6.53
CA TRP A 345 2.05 -17.12 -5.38
C TRP A 345 1.69 -18.52 -4.94
N PHE A 346 1.58 -18.72 -3.64
CA PHE A 346 0.97 -19.93 -3.11
C PHE A 346 -0.53 -19.95 -3.49
N PRO A 347 -1.07 -21.10 -3.92
CA PRO A 347 -2.47 -21.23 -4.28
C PRO A 347 -3.40 -21.16 -3.06
N GLU A 348 -2.88 -21.49 -1.88
CA GLU A 348 -3.61 -21.49 -0.63
C GLU A 348 -4.07 -20.07 -0.28
N ALA A 349 -5.24 -19.99 0.35
CA ALA A 349 -5.77 -18.73 0.86
C ALA A 349 -5.06 -18.35 2.17
N ALA A 350 -4.85 -17.04 2.36
CA ALA A 350 -4.44 -16.47 3.62
C ALA A 350 -5.54 -15.56 4.17
N LEU A 351 -5.71 -15.60 5.49
CA LEU A 351 -6.65 -14.77 6.24
C LEU A 351 -5.91 -14.09 7.39
N THR A 352 -6.17 -12.82 7.62
CA THR A 352 -5.73 -12.11 8.82
C THR A 352 -6.92 -11.56 9.60
N VAL A 353 -6.82 -11.59 10.92
CA VAL A 353 -7.79 -10.99 11.83
C VAL A 353 -7.06 -10.00 12.73
N VAL A 354 -7.51 -8.75 12.74
CA VAL A 354 -6.95 -7.70 13.59
C VAL A 354 -7.54 -7.80 14.99
N MET A 355 -6.68 -8.05 15.96
CA MET A 355 -7.03 -7.99 17.38
C MET A 355 -6.70 -6.60 17.90
N ALA A 356 -7.69 -5.88 18.37
CA ALA A 356 -7.57 -4.52 18.86
C ALA A 356 -7.94 -4.39 20.33
N ALA A 357 -7.43 -3.34 20.98
CA ALA A 357 -7.81 -3.00 22.35
C ALA A 357 -9.30 -2.68 22.45
N LYS A 358 -9.93 -3.03 23.57
CA LYS A 358 -11.35 -2.75 23.82
C LYS A 358 -11.62 -1.24 23.75
N GLY A 359 -12.58 -0.87 22.90
CA GLY A 359 -12.94 0.52 22.63
C GLY A 359 -12.46 1.05 21.26
N TYR A 360 -11.52 0.37 20.59
CA TYR A 360 -11.10 0.72 19.24
C TYR A 360 -12.29 0.72 18.25
N PRO A 361 -12.41 1.69 17.31
CA PRO A 361 -11.50 2.79 16.96
C PRO A 361 -11.71 4.09 17.75
N GLY A 362 -12.57 4.09 18.77
CA GLY A 362 -12.76 5.22 19.68
C GLY A 362 -11.64 5.34 20.71
N ASP A 363 -11.94 5.92 21.87
CA ASP A 363 -10.98 6.00 22.96
C ASP A 363 -10.78 4.63 23.60
N TYR A 364 -9.52 4.20 23.73
CA TYR A 364 -9.15 2.92 24.35
C TYR A 364 -7.90 3.05 25.23
N ALA A 365 -7.80 2.17 26.23
CA ALA A 365 -6.64 2.10 27.10
C ALA A 365 -5.41 1.61 26.31
N LYS A 366 -4.32 2.36 26.44
CA LYS A 366 -3.01 1.97 25.88
C LYS A 366 -2.15 1.28 26.94
N GLY A 367 -1.24 0.41 26.48
CA GLY A 367 -0.30 -0.26 27.38
C GLY A 367 -0.91 -1.44 28.13
N THR A 368 -1.99 -2.02 27.63
CA THR A 368 -2.51 -3.30 28.13
C THR A 368 -1.63 -4.45 27.64
N ARG A 369 -1.37 -5.42 28.55
CA ARG A 369 -0.53 -6.58 28.23
C ARG A 369 -1.22 -7.48 27.22
N ILE A 370 -0.45 -7.93 26.20
CA ILE A 370 -0.89 -8.94 25.23
C ILE A 370 -0.32 -10.28 25.67
N GLU A 371 -1.20 -11.26 25.86
CA GLU A 371 -0.86 -12.61 26.32
C GLU A 371 -1.13 -13.65 25.24
N GLY A 372 -0.52 -14.83 25.37
CA GLY A 372 -0.75 -15.97 24.46
C GLY A 372 -0.02 -15.91 23.12
N LEU A 373 0.85 -14.92 22.88
CA LEU A 373 1.57 -14.77 21.60
C LEU A 373 2.45 -16.00 21.32
N ASP A 374 3.20 -16.49 22.30
CA ASP A 374 4.09 -17.64 22.13
C ASP A 374 3.32 -18.94 21.91
N ASP A 375 2.12 -19.07 22.43
CA ASP A 375 1.27 -20.25 22.20
C ASP A 375 0.62 -20.18 20.82
N ALA A 376 0.15 -19.03 20.41
CA ALA A 376 -0.39 -18.81 19.07
C ALA A 376 0.68 -19.04 17.99
N ALA A 377 1.91 -18.60 18.20
CA ALA A 377 3.03 -18.80 17.25
C ALA A 377 3.44 -20.27 17.07
N LYS A 378 3.01 -21.20 17.96
CA LYS A 378 3.25 -22.64 17.81
C LYS A 378 2.24 -23.34 16.91
N ILE A 379 1.15 -22.66 16.54
CA ILE A 379 0.11 -23.21 15.67
C ILE A 379 0.64 -23.18 14.24
N GLU A 380 0.65 -24.34 13.59
CA GLU A 380 1.12 -24.46 12.21
C GLU A 380 0.30 -23.56 11.25
N GLY A 381 1.00 -22.81 10.40
CA GLY A 381 0.39 -21.88 9.44
C GLY A 381 -0.08 -20.55 10.03
N VAL A 382 0.24 -20.28 11.30
CA VAL A 382 -0.08 -19.00 11.96
C VAL A 382 1.17 -18.13 12.05
N GLU A 383 1.05 -16.90 11.53
CA GLU A 383 2.03 -15.82 11.72
C GLU A 383 1.37 -14.66 12.50
N ILE A 384 2.15 -14.02 13.37
CA ILE A 384 1.67 -12.93 14.23
C ILE A 384 2.37 -11.63 13.83
N PHE A 385 1.62 -10.74 13.23
CA PHE A 385 2.10 -9.41 12.88
C PHE A 385 1.65 -8.38 13.91
N HIS A 386 2.60 -7.64 14.45
CA HIS A 386 2.36 -6.59 15.42
C HIS A 386 2.10 -5.26 14.71
N ALA A 387 1.16 -4.48 15.22
CA ALA A 387 0.90 -3.11 14.79
C ALA A 387 1.26 -2.13 15.91
N GLY A 388 0.29 -1.59 16.63
CA GLY A 388 0.53 -0.62 17.69
C GLY A 388 1.06 -1.22 18.99
N THR A 389 2.14 -2.00 18.95
CA THR A 389 2.67 -2.69 20.13
C THR A 389 4.04 -2.13 20.55
N THR A 390 4.32 -2.21 21.85
CA THR A 390 5.63 -1.86 22.42
C THR A 390 6.12 -2.95 23.37
N PHE A 391 7.44 -3.04 23.53
CA PHE A 391 8.05 -3.93 24.49
C PHE A 391 8.48 -3.12 25.72
N ARG A 392 7.99 -3.50 26.89
CA ARG A 392 8.36 -2.87 28.17
C ARG A 392 8.36 -3.90 29.30
N ASP A 393 9.40 -3.87 30.11
CA ASP A 393 9.53 -4.71 31.32
C ASP A 393 9.29 -6.21 31.07
N GLY A 394 9.80 -6.71 29.92
CA GLY A 394 9.64 -8.10 29.54
C GLY A 394 8.27 -8.47 28.96
N ASN A 395 7.39 -7.51 28.72
CA ASN A 395 6.04 -7.73 28.22
C ASN A 395 5.79 -7.01 26.91
N ILE A 396 4.96 -7.59 26.06
CA ILE A 396 4.36 -6.93 24.90
C ILE A 396 3.07 -6.22 25.35
N LEU A 397 3.01 -4.92 25.07
CA LEU A 397 1.88 -4.07 25.47
C LEU A 397 1.22 -3.49 24.22
#